data_a9b8fb2d529973e8332e24148419f310
#
_entry.id   a9b8fb2d529973e8332e24148419f310
#
_cell.length_a   1.000
_cell.length_b   1.000
_cell.length_c   1.000
_cell.angle_alpha   90.00
_cell.angle_beta   90.00
_cell.angle_gamma   90.00
#
_symmetry.space_group_name_H-M   'P 1'
#
loop_
_entity.id
_entity.type
_entity.pdbx_description
1 polymer ?
#
loop_
_entity_poly.entity_id
_entity_poly.type
_entity_poly.pdbx_seq_one_letter_code
_entity_poly.pdbx_strand_id
1 'polypeptide(L)'
;MNFRKHLFILLALAACSACHAQSNEDFGYEPLSPDSAFATGAENLWGHEVFPSMFLFREGGYKGRTAVVANQTSVVGATHLVDTLLRAGVNVTKIFCPEHGFRGTAAAGAKVDNSTDPKTGLPIISLYGKNKKPTPEQLKDVDCVLFDLQDVGCRFYTYISTLHYVMEACAEKGIPLIVLDRPNPNGHYVDGPVLDTATCRSFVGMHPVPIVYGMTIGEYALMINGERWIKDTCDLTVVKMDNYHRDSIYELPVAPSPNLRNAHAIALYPNLCLFEGTNCGVGRGTDYPFEWVTYGTDTLDLRHEAAPAAFSLKYLMEMYRRVGTRRAASADAKPFFLKSNFFEKLAGTLDLRRQIEAGMSEADIRATWQPALDKFKKTREKYLIY
;
A
#
# COMPACT_ATOMS: atom_id res chain seq x y z
N MET A 1 -4.55 -37.96 27.99
CA MET A 1 -5.95 -38.30 27.75
C MET A 1 -6.62 -37.08 27.14
N ASN A 2 -7.03 -37.15 25.93
CA ASN A 2 -7.70 -36.22 25.00
C ASN A 2 -6.86 -35.80 23.77
N PHE A 3 -6.68 -36.79 22.89
CA PHE A 3 -6.07 -36.68 21.55
C PHE A 3 -7.10 -36.31 20.45
N ARG A 4 -8.25 -35.72 20.77
CA ARG A 4 -9.37 -35.53 19.82
C ARG A 4 -9.64 -34.12 19.35
N LYS A 5 -8.81 -33.12 19.68
CA LYS A 5 -9.05 -31.72 19.26
C LYS A 5 -8.17 -31.23 18.11
N HIS A 6 -7.19 -32.01 17.64
CA HIS A 6 -6.30 -31.58 16.53
C HIS A 6 -6.67 -32.11 15.14
N LEU A 7 -7.73 -32.92 15.02
CA LEU A 7 -8.09 -33.53 13.73
C LEU A 7 -9.09 -32.71 12.90
N PHE A 8 -9.67 -31.64 13.43
CA PHE A 8 -10.65 -30.82 12.69
C PHE A 8 -10.06 -29.60 11.96
N ILE A 9 -8.80 -29.26 12.17
CA ILE A 9 -8.15 -28.12 11.51
C ILE A 9 -7.47 -28.51 10.19
N LEU A 10 -7.11 -29.78 10.03
CA LEU A 10 -6.40 -30.27 8.83
C LEU A 10 -7.32 -30.60 7.63
N LEU A 11 -8.63 -30.69 7.82
CA LEU A 11 -9.58 -31.03 6.74
C LEU A 11 -10.23 -29.83 6.02
N ALA A 12 -10.00 -28.61 6.48
CA ALA A 12 -10.51 -27.39 5.83
C ALA A 12 -9.56 -26.79 4.77
N LEU A 13 -8.32 -27.28 4.68
CA LEU A 13 -7.29 -26.77 3.77
C LEU A 13 -7.23 -27.47 2.40
N ALA A 14 -7.98 -28.56 2.21
CA ALA A 14 -7.89 -29.37 0.99
C ALA A 14 -8.93 -29.06 -0.10
N ALA A 15 -9.83 -28.10 0.09
CA ALA A 15 -10.97 -27.90 -0.83
C ALA A 15 -10.93 -26.62 -1.69
N CYS A 16 -9.85 -25.86 -1.72
CA CYS A 16 -9.81 -24.56 -2.45
C CYS A 16 -8.79 -24.50 -3.61
N SER A 17 -8.24 -25.63 -4.06
CA SER A 17 -7.22 -25.65 -5.13
C SER A 17 -7.77 -25.83 -6.56
N ALA A 18 -9.07 -25.74 -6.81
CA ALA A 18 -9.63 -26.15 -8.09
C ALA A 18 -10.32 -25.04 -8.92
N CYS A 19 -10.14 -23.75 -8.61
CA CYS A 19 -10.81 -22.69 -9.38
C CYS A 19 -9.92 -21.48 -9.72
N HIS A 20 -8.68 -21.66 -10.18
CA HIS A 20 -7.91 -20.55 -10.78
C HIS A 20 -6.91 -21.09 -11.81
N ALA A 21 -7.40 -21.52 -12.95
CA ALA A 21 -6.55 -21.80 -14.09
C ALA A 21 -7.23 -21.27 -15.36
N GLN A 22 -7.11 -19.97 -15.60
CA GLN A 22 -7.27 -19.35 -16.93
C GLN A 22 -7.02 -17.84 -16.82
N SER A 23 -5.82 -17.37 -17.23
CA SER A 23 -5.52 -16.04 -17.81
C SER A 23 -4.09 -15.50 -17.61
N ASN A 24 -3.08 -16.30 -17.27
CA ASN A 24 -1.72 -15.78 -17.01
C ASN A 24 -0.74 -15.92 -18.20
N GLU A 25 -1.18 -16.30 -19.40
CA GLU A 25 -0.26 -16.53 -20.53
C GLU A 25 0.30 -15.25 -21.20
N ASP A 26 -0.25 -14.07 -20.91
CA ASP A 26 0.14 -12.84 -21.63
C ASP A 26 1.29 -12.02 -21.00
N PHE A 27 1.78 -12.36 -19.82
CA PHE A 27 2.73 -11.49 -19.11
C PHE A 27 4.17 -12.01 -19.03
N GLY A 28 4.48 -13.20 -19.54
CA GLY A 28 5.86 -13.76 -19.58
C GLY A 28 6.47 -14.03 -18.20
N TYR A 29 5.67 -14.18 -17.15
CA TYR A 29 6.08 -14.52 -15.80
C TYR A 29 5.55 -15.90 -15.39
N GLU A 30 6.43 -16.72 -14.81
CA GLU A 30 6.00 -18.01 -14.28
C GLU A 30 5.22 -17.81 -12.96
N PRO A 31 4.02 -18.39 -12.82
CA PRO A 31 3.33 -18.41 -11.54
C PRO A 31 4.13 -19.19 -10.50
N LEU A 32 4.00 -18.82 -9.23
CA LEU A 32 4.60 -19.56 -8.11
C LEU A 32 4.23 -21.04 -8.19
N SER A 33 5.24 -21.92 -8.02
CA SER A 33 5.02 -23.36 -8.13
C SER A 33 4.04 -23.86 -7.06
N PRO A 34 3.16 -24.82 -7.38
CA PRO A 34 2.17 -25.35 -6.44
C PRO A 34 2.76 -26.05 -5.21
N ASP A 35 4.05 -26.38 -5.23
CA ASP A 35 4.72 -27.17 -4.20
C ASP A 35 5.22 -26.35 -2.99
N SER A 36 5.20 -25.01 -3.06
CA SER A 36 5.49 -24.15 -1.92
C SER A 36 4.28 -23.25 -1.65
N ALA A 37 3.48 -23.58 -0.67
CA ALA A 37 2.33 -22.78 -0.29
C ALA A 37 2.79 -21.37 0.14
N PHE A 38 2.50 -20.36 -0.69
CA PHE A 38 2.66 -18.96 -0.31
C PHE A 38 1.71 -18.65 0.84
N ALA A 39 2.20 -17.96 1.87
CA ALA A 39 1.39 -17.49 2.96
C ALA A 39 1.75 -16.05 3.33
N THR A 40 0.74 -15.23 3.57
CA THR A 40 0.90 -13.85 4.08
C THR A 40 1.30 -13.85 5.55
N GLY A 41 1.85 -12.75 6.06
CA GLY A 41 2.10 -12.58 7.48
C GLY A 41 0.84 -12.77 8.33
N ALA A 42 -0.35 -12.43 7.80
CA ALA A 42 -1.60 -12.66 8.50
C ALA A 42 -1.96 -14.15 8.63
N GLU A 43 -1.64 -14.97 7.64
CA GLU A 43 -1.80 -16.44 7.68
C GLU A 43 -0.77 -17.09 8.59
N ASN A 44 0.45 -16.55 8.64
CA ASN A 44 1.54 -17.04 9.47
C ASN A 44 1.45 -16.60 10.95
N LEU A 45 0.56 -15.68 11.28
CA LEU A 45 0.43 -15.14 12.64
C LEU A 45 0.31 -16.25 13.70
N TRP A 46 -0.38 -17.33 13.39
CA TRP A 46 -0.66 -18.46 14.31
C TRP A 46 0.52 -19.42 14.48
N GLY A 47 1.41 -19.52 13.51
CA GLY A 47 2.59 -20.37 13.51
C GLY A 47 3.82 -19.70 14.12
N HIS A 48 3.82 -18.39 14.27
CA HIS A 48 4.94 -17.65 14.86
C HIS A 48 4.92 -17.69 16.39
N GLU A 49 6.09 -17.85 16.99
CA GLU A 49 6.27 -17.81 18.46
C GLU A 49 5.79 -16.49 19.09
N VAL A 50 5.67 -15.44 18.27
CA VAL A 50 5.18 -14.11 18.67
C VAL A 50 3.73 -14.17 19.15
N PHE A 51 2.87 -14.96 18.47
CA PHE A 51 1.45 -15.02 18.81
C PHE A 51 1.19 -15.62 20.20
N PRO A 52 1.75 -16.79 20.56
CA PRO A 52 1.59 -17.35 21.90
C PRO A 52 2.17 -16.45 23.00
N SER A 53 3.34 -15.84 22.78
CA SER A 53 4.00 -15.03 23.80
C SER A 53 3.29 -13.71 24.09
N MET A 54 2.59 -13.12 23.13
CA MET A 54 1.92 -11.82 23.28
C MET A 54 0.44 -11.92 23.64
N PHE A 55 -0.27 -12.98 23.22
CA PHE A 55 -1.74 -13.04 23.29
C PHE A 55 -2.29 -14.12 24.22
N LEU A 56 -1.55 -15.19 24.48
CA LEU A 56 -2.11 -16.35 25.18
C LEU A 56 -1.54 -16.61 26.59
N PHE A 57 -0.31 -16.21 26.89
CA PHE A 57 0.40 -16.69 28.06
C PHE A 57 1.17 -15.62 28.83
N ARG A 58 0.48 -14.64 29.38
CA ARG A 58 0.94 -14.10 30.66
C ARG A 58 0.28 -14.94 31.75
N GLU A 59 1.08 -15.48 32.68
CA GLU A 59 0.60 -16.13 33.91
C GLU A 59 -0.45 -15.23 34.56
N GLY A 60 -1.68 -15.73 34.73
CA GLY A 60 -2.80 -14.98 35.27
C GLY A 60 -3.97 -14.75 34.28
N GLY A 61 -3.92 -15.29 33.06
CA GLY A 61 -5.05 -15.26 32.12
C GLY A 61 -5.33 -13.88 31.50
N TYR A 62 -4.34 -12.98 31.50
CA TYR A 62 -4.47 -11.65 30.94
C TYR A 62 -4.47 -11.73 29.41
N LYS A 63 -5.62 -11.50 28.81
CA LYS A 63 -5.76 -11.27 27.37
C LYS A 63 -5.43 -9.81 27.09
N GLY A 64 -4.26 -9.53 26.51
CA GLY A 64 -3.85 -8.19 26.09
C GLY A 64 -4.91 -7.53 25.19
N ARG A 65 -5.18 -6.26 25.44
CA ARG A 65 -6.14 -5.48 24.65
C ARG A 65 -5.50 -5.08 23.33
N THR A 66 -6.02 -5.62 22.24
CA THR A 66 -5.46 -5.47 20.89
C THR A 66 -6.27 -4.47 20.09
N ALA A 67 -5.61 -3.50 19.48
CA ALA A 67 -6.17 -2.71 18.40
C ALA A 67 -5.66 -3.25 17.04
N VAL A 68 -6.50 -3.17 16.00
CA VAL A 68 -6.14 -3.65 14.67
C VAL A 68 -6.25 -2.53 13.67
N VAL A 69 -5.15 -2.24 12.95
CA VAL A 69 -5.17 -1.37 11.77
C VAL A 69 -5.52 -2.23 10.57
N ALA A 70 -6.72 -2.08 10.05
CA ALA A 70 -7.26 -2.99 9.04
C ALA A 70 -8.24 -2.32 8.07
N ASN A 71 -8.39 -2.93 6.90
CA ASN A 71 -9.44 -2.61 5.93
C ASN A 71 -9.93 -3.88 5.22
N GLN A 72 -10.63 -3.75 4.08
CA GLN A 72 -11.17 -4.88 3.31
C GLN A 72 -10.10 -5.88 2.85
N THR A 73 -8.83 -5.46 2.74
CA THR A 73 -7.73 -6.33 2.29
C THR A 73 -7.16 -7.21 3.41
N SER A 74 -7.53 -6.95 4.65
CA SER A 74 -7.05 -7.65 5.84
C SER A 74 -7.73 -9.02 5.95
N VAL A 75 -7.32 -9.97 5.11
CA VAL A 75 -7.92 -11.31 5.04
C VAL A 75 -6.90 -12.40 5.40
N VAL A 76 -7.42 -13.49 5.98
CA VAL A 76 -6.76 -14.77 6.23
C VAL A 76 -7.56 -15.82 5.47
N GLY A 77 -7.03 -16.28 4.35
CA GLY A 77 -7.84 -17.02 3.37
C GLY A 77 -9.06 -16.20 2.93
N ALA A 78 -10.24 -16.76 3.06
CA ALA A 78 -11.50 -16.09 2.70
C ALA A 78 -12.14 -15.28 3.86
N THR A 79 -11.50 -15.20 5.03
CA THR A 79 -12.08 -14.60 6.22
C THR A 79 -11.32 -13.33 6.61
N HIS A 80 -12.07 -12.27 6.97
CA HIS A 80 -11.44 -11.05 7.47
C HIS A 80 -10.65 -11.29 8.76
N LEU A 81 -9.45 -10.70 8.87
CA LEU A 81 -8.53 -10.89 10.01
C LEU A 81 -9.21 -10.63 11.35
N VAL A 82 -9.99 -9.55 11.48
CA VAL A 82 -10.67 -9.22 12.75
C VAL A 82 -11.62 -10.34 13.17
N ASP A 83 -12.37 -10.94 12.24
CA ASP A 83 -13.26 -12.06 12.54
C ASP A 83 -12.46 -13.31 12.97
N THR A 84 -11.29 -13.53 12.35
CA THR A 84 -10.40 -14.65 12.70
C THR A 84 -9.81 -14.46 14.08
N LEU A 85 -9.33 -13.27 14.42
CA LEU A 85 -8.81 -12.92 15.74
C LEU A 85 -9.87 -13.13 16.86
N LEU A 86 -11.08 -12.62 16.65
CA LEU A 86 -12.19 -12.76 17.60
C LEU A 86 -12.56 -14.25 17.82
N ARG A 87 -12.63 -15.06 16.74
CA ARG A 87 -12.87 -16.50 16.84
C ARG A 87 -11.77 -17.24 17.60
N ALA A 88 -10.54 -16.78 17.46
CA ALA A 88 -9.39 -17.31 18.21
C ALA A 88 -9.36 -16.85 19.67
N GLY A 89 -10.31 -16.00 20.09
CA GLY A 89 -10.42 -15.49 21.45
C GLY A 89 -9.47 -14.36 21.78
N VAL A 90 -8.88 -13.68 20.77
CA VAL A 90 -8.10 -12.45 20.94
C VAL A 90 -9.02 -11.33 21.41
N ASN A 91 -8.59 -10.58 22.42
CA ASN A 91 -9.33 -9.43 22.92
C ASN A 91 -9.13 -8.19 22.02
N VAL A 92 -9.79 -8.21 20.86
CA VAL A 92 -9.80 -7.04 19.97
C VAL A 92 -10.73 -5.97 20.55
N THR A 93 -10.22 -4.78 20.83
CA THR A 93 -10.98 -3.71 21.47
C THR A 93 -11.45 -2.62 20.51
N LYS A 94 -10.72 -2.42 19.40
CA LYS A 94 -11.05 -1.40 18.38
C LYS A 94 -10.34 -1.66 17.06
N ILE A 95 -10.84 -1.01 16.03
CA ILE A 95 -10.29 -1.03 14.69
C ILE A 95 -9.88 0.39 14.30
N PHE A 96 -8.66 0.56 13.80
CA PHE A 96 -8.23 1.74 13.08
C PHE A 96 -8.33 1.48 11.59
N CYS A 97 -8.96 2.39 10.83
CA CYS A 97 -9.07 2.21 9.37
C CYS A 97 -8.40 3.36 8.61
N PRO A 98 -7.70 3.05 7.50
CA PRO A 98 -7.06 4.05 6.65
C PRO A 98 -8.06 4.72 5.72
N GLU A 99 -7.55 5.44 4.71
CA GLU A 99 -8.32 5.88 3.54
C GLU A 99 -9.16 4.73 2.98
N HIS A 100 -10.33 5.00 2.43
CA HIS A 100 -11.35 4.06 1.97
C HIS A 100 -12.16 3.36 3.08
N GLY A 101 -11.78 3.49 4.36
CA GLY A 101 -12.51 2.95 5.49
C GLY A 101 -12.32 1.44 5.70
N PHE A 102 -12.97 0.90 6.73
CA PHE A 102 -12.78 -0.49 7.14
C PHE A 102 -13.30 -1.52 6.12
N ARG A 103 -14.39 -1.22 5.42
CA ARG A 103 -14.97 -2.11 4.38
C ARG A 103 -14.59 -1.68 2.95
N GLY A 104 -13.71 -0.68 2.78
CA GLY A 104 -13.16 -0.28 1.48
C GLY A 104 -14.16 0.36 0.51
N THR A 105 -15.28 0.88 0.99
CA THR A 105 -16.37 1.41 0.15
C THR A 105 -16.27 2.91 -0.11
N ALA A 106 -15.46 3.65 0.67
CA ALA A 106 -15.32 5.09 0.50
C ALA A 106 -14.45 5.44 -0.71
N ALA A 107 -14.90 6.41 -1.53
CA ALA A 107 -14.13 6.91 -2.66
C ALA A 107 -12.81 7.56 -2.19
N ALA A 108 -11.80 7.64 -3.08
CA ALA A 108 -10.54 8.30 -2.76
C ALA A 108 -10.78 9.77 -2.38
N GLY A 109 -10.15 10.21 -1.28
CA GLY A 109 -10.33 11.55 -0.74
C GLY A 109 -11.66 11.76 0.02
N ALA A 110 -12.57 10.79 0.03
CA ALA A 110 -13.83 10.90 0.76
C ALA A 110 -13.58 10.89 2.27
N LYS A 111 -14.42 11.65 3.01
CA LYS A 111 -14.37 11.66 4.47
C LYS A 111 -14.76 10.28 5.00
N VAL A 112 -13.91 9.74 5.86
CA VAL A 112 -14.17 8.49 6.60
C VAL A 112 -14.37 8.86 8.06
N ASP A 113 -15.61 8.75 8.53
CA ASP A 113 -15.96 9.08 9.93
C ASP A 113 -15.79 7.85 10.84
N ASN A 114 -15.66 8.10 12.15
CA ASN A 114 -15.71 7.05 13.15
C ASN A 114 -17.08 6.38 13.14
N SER A 115 -17.11 5.08 13.35
CA SER A 115 -18.33 4.27 13.30
C SER A 115 -18.20 3.03 14.18
N THR A 116 -19.17 2.14 14.12
CA THR A 116 -19.11 0.81 14.75
C THR A 116 -19.30 -0.24 13.69
N ASP A 117 -18.47 -1.29 13.73
CA ASP A 117 -18.66 -2.41 12.82
C ASP A 117 -19.94 -3.17 13.14
N PRO A 118 -20.93 -3.23 12.23
CA PRO A 118 -22.21 -3.84 12.52
C PRO A 118 -22.14 -5.33 12.79
N LYS A 119 -21.06 -5.99 12.34
CA LYS A 119 -20.86 -7.44 12.51
C LYS A 119 -20.29 -7.81 13.87
N THR A 120 -19.36 -7.02 14.37
CA THR A 120 -18.59 -7.34 15.58
C THR A 120 -18.93 -6.44 16.78
N GLY A 121 -19.60 -5.31 16.55
CA GLY A 121 -19.84 -4.29 17.57
C GLY A 121 -18.59 -3.46 17.93
N LEU A 122 -17.45 -3.70 17.29
CA LEU A 122 -16.21 -2.99 17.60
C LEU A 122 -16.23 -1.55 17.09
N PRO A 123 -15.70 -0.59 17.87
CA PRO A 123 -15.52 0.77 17.39
C PRO A 123 -14.50 0.83 16.26
N ILE A 124 -14.83 1.55 15.19
CA ILE A 124 -13.98 1.87 14.05
C ILE A 124 -13.57 3.32 14.16
N ILE A 125 -12.26 3.56 14.18
CA ILE A 125 -11.65 4.89 14.27
C ILE A 125 -10.93 5.19 12.96
N SER A 126 -11.31 6.29 12.31
CA SER A 126 -10.68 6.71 11.06
C SER A 126 -9.32 7.34 11.30
N LEU A 127 -8.32 6.87 10.54
CA LEU A 127 -6.98 7.48 10.41
C LEU A 127 -6.82 8.25 9.09
N TYR A 128 -7.91 8.85 8.61
CA TYR A 128 -7.92 9.64 7.39
C TYR A 128 -8.58 11.02 7.58
N GLY A 129 -8.20 11.99 6.78
CA GLY A 129 -8.71 13.36 6.87
C GLY A 129 -8.04 14.16 7.99
N LYS A 130 -8.79 14.56 9.01
CA LYS A 130 -8.26 15.38 10.12
C LYS A 130 -7.42 14.61 11.11
N ASN A 131 -7.77 13.35 11.38
CA ASN A 131 -7.08 12.48 12.33
C ASN A 131 -6.30 11.39 11.56
N LYS A 132 -5.02 11.63 11.33
CA LYS A 132 -4.15 10.69 10.60
C LYS A 132 -3.30 9.80 11.51
N LYS A 133 -3.17 10.20 12.77
CA LYS A 133 -2.36 9.55 13.80
C LYS A 133 -3.25 9.13 14.96
N PRO A 134 -3.17 7.89 15.46
CA PRO A 134 -3.86 7.52 16.69
C PRO A 134 -3.51 8.46 17.83
N THR A 135 -4.51 8.98 18.52
CA THR A 135 -4.28 9.88 19.67
C THR A 135 -3.94 9.08 20.93
N PRO A 136 -3.24 9.69 21.92
CA PRO A 136 -2.97 9.04 23.20
C PRO A 136 -4.22 8.51 23.91
N GLU A 137 -5.36 9.21 23.77
CA GLU A 137 -6.65 8.79 24.33
C GLU A 137 -7.20 7.54 23.59
N GLN A 138 -7.03 7.46 22.28
CA GLN A 138 -7.42 6.29 21.49
C GLN A 138 -6.58 5.05 21.79
N LEU A 139 -5.38 5.23 22.32
CA LEU A 139 -4.44 4.16 22.68
C LEU A 139 -4.36 3.89 24.20
N LYS A 140 -5.13 4.57 25.06
CA LYS A 140 -5.02 4.43 26.52
C LYS A 140 -5.32 3.02 27.04
N ASP A 141 -6.19 2.31 26.35
CA ASP A 141 -6.69 0.98 26.67
C ASP A 141 -6.21 -0.07 25.66
N VAL A 142 -5.05 0.15 25.02
CA VAL A 142 -4.44 -0.75 24.05
C VAL A 142 -3.09 -1.22 24.59
N ASP A 143 -2.85 -2.53 24.54
CA ASP A 143 -1.61 -3.16 24.97
C ASP A 143 -0.74 -3.58 23.79
N CYS A 144 -1.33 -3.74 22.59
CA CYS A 144 -0.66 -4.10 21.35
C CYS A 144 -1.44 -3.59 20.15
N VAL A 145 -0.75 -3.23 19.08
CA VAL A 145 -1.36 -2.88 17.79
C VAL A 145 -0.92 -3.89 16.73
N LEU A 146 -1.89 -4.48 16.01
CA LEU A 146 -1.65 -5.23 14.77
C LEU A 146 -1.86 -4.30 13.58
N PHE A 147 -0.97 -4.36 12.61
CA PHE A 147 -1.09 -3.62 11.35
C PHE A 147 -1.18 -4.60 10.19
N ASP A 148 -2.29 -4.56 9.46
CA ASP A 148 -2.56 -5.45 8.34
C ASP A 148 -3.25 -4.70 7.19
N LEU A 149 -2.48 -4.09 6.31
CA LEU A 149 -2.96 -3.37 5.14
C LEU A 149 -2.18 -3.80 3.89
N GLN A 150 -2.89 -4.02 2.78
CA GLN A 150 -2.28 -4.32 1.49
C GLN A 150 -1.83 -3.02 0.81
N ASP A 151 -0.53 -2.79 0.78
CA ASP A 151 0.10 -1.72 0.00
C ASP A 151 0.31 -2.14 -1.47
N VAL A 152 0.57 -1.17 -2.35
CA VAL A 152 0.80 -1.42 -3.79
C VAL A 152 2.19 -1.00 -4.26
N GLY A 153 3.11 -0.70 -3.36
CA GLY A 153 4.51 -0.40 -3.67
C GLY A 153 4.76 0.98 -4.29
N CYS A 154 3.81 1.90 -4.16
CA CYS A 154 3.91 3.25 -4.72
C CYS A 154 3.88 4.31 -3.62
N ARG A 155 4.85 5.25 -3.63
CA ARG A 155 5.02 6.26 -2.60
C ARG A 155 3.75 7.07 -2.30
N PHE A 156 2.97 7.42 -3.31
CA PHE A 156 1.77 8.22 -3.17
C PHE A 156 0.53 7.41 -2.73
N TYR A 157 0.63 6.09 -2.66
CA TYR A 157 -0.39 5.26 -2.05
C TYR A 157 -0.27 5.35 -0.52
N THR A 158 -1.31 5.82 0.16
CA THR A 158 -1.20 6.45 1.48
C THR A 158 -0.97 5.50 2.65
N TYR A 159 -0.94 4.17 2.44
CA TYR A 159 -0.82 3.20 3.54
C TYR A 159 0.55 3.21 4.22
N ILE A 160 1.63 3.53 3.50
CA ILE A 160 2.94 3.74 4.12
C ILE A 160 2.97 5.00 5.00
N SER A 161 2.15 6.01 4.68
CA SER A 161 1.99 7.21 5.52
C SER A 161 1.12 6.91 6.76
N THR A 162 0.10 6.06 6.62
CA THR A 162 -0.67 5.53 7.75
C THR A 162 0.22 4.72 8.68
N LEU A 163 1.07 3.83 8.13
CA LEU A 163 2.07 3.07 8.88
C LEU A 163 2.98 3.98 9.70
N HIS A 164 3.53 5.05 9.08
CA HIS A 164 4.38 6.02 9.77
C HIS A 164 3.69 6.58 11.02
N TYR A 165 2.46 7.07 10.89
CA TYR A 165 1.74 7.66 12.00
C TYR A 165 1.33 6.66 13.08
N VAL A 166 1.04 5.41 12.70
CA VAL A 166 0.78 4.34 13.67
C VAL A 166 2.04 3.98 14.44
N MET A 167 3.18 3.82 13.74
CA MET A 167 4.49 3.56 14.35
C MET A 167 4.88 4.68 15.33
N GLU A 168 4.72 5.93 14.93
CA GLU A 168 5.02 7.09 15.76
C GLU A 168 4.15 7.11 17.02
N ALA A 169 2.84 6.85 16.88
CA ALA A 169 1.92 6.82 18.03
C ALA A 169 2.24 5.65 18.98
N CYS A 170 2.59 4.48 18.45
CA CYS A 170 2.99 3.32 19.25
C CYS A 170 4.30 3.59 20.00
N ALA A 171 5.30 4.17 19.32
CA ALA A 171 6.58 4.53 19.93
C ALA A 171 6.41 5.53 21.08
N GLU A 172 5.66 6.62 20.87
CA GLU A 172 5.37 7.63 21.90
C GLU A 172 4.64 7.06 23.12
N LYS A 173 3.84 6.00 22.92
CA LYS A 173 3.06 5.39 24.00
C LYS A 173 3.76 4.17 24.63
N GLY A 174 4.86 3.68 24.04
CA GLY A 174 5.53 2.45 24.45
C GLY A 174 4.68 1.21 24.23
N ILE A 175 3.87 1.16 23.16
CA ILE A 175 3.03 0.03 22.80
C ILE A 175 3.68 -0.73 21.63
N PRO A 176 3.84 -2.06 21.72
CA PRO A 176 4.37 -2.86 20.62
C PRO A 176 3.45 -2.82 19.40
N LEU A 177 4.07 -2.75 18.22
CA LEU A 177 3.42 -2.85 16.92
C LEU A 177 3.86 -4.13 16.21
N ILE A 178 2.90 -4.91 15.75
CA ILE A 178 3.13 -6.10 14.93
C ILE A 178 2.59 -5.81 13.53
N VAL A 179 3.48 -5.83 12.54
CA VAL A 179 3.12 -5.71 11.12
C VAL A 179 2.99 -7.09 10.52
N LEU A 180 1.82 -7.41 10.01
CA LEU A 180 1.55 -8.64 9.26
C LEU A 180 1.89 -8.38 7.80
N ASP A 181 3.04 -8.89 7.35
CA ASP A 181 3.57 -8.50 6.04
C ASP A 181 2.73 -9.07 4.88
N ARG A 182 2.68 -8.30 3.80
CA ARG A 182 1.91 -8.63 2.58
C ARG A 182 2.77 -8.40 1.34
N PRO A 183 2.50 -9.16 0.25
CA PRO A 183 3.25 -9.02 -0.99
C PRO A 183 3.10 -7.63 -1.59
N ASN A 184 4.18 -7.13 -2.17
CA ASN A 184 4.15 -5.91 -2.95
C ASN A 184 3.98 -6.25 -4.43
N PRO A 185 2.84 -5.93 -5.08
CA PRO A 185 2.60 -6.24 -6.49
C PRO A 185 3.54 -5.47 -7.45
N ASN A 186 4.14 -4.36 -7.01
CA ASN A 186 5.17 -3.60 -7.72
C ASN A 186 6.56 -3.80 -7.07
N GLY A 187 6.80 -4.94 -6.40
CA GLY A 187 8.03 -5.22 -5.65
C GLY A 187 9.26 -5.48 -6.50
N HIS A 188 9.08 -5.86 -7.76
CA HIS A 188 10.10 -6.35 -8.66
C HIS A 188 11.02 -5.26 -9.22
N TYR A 189 10.73 -3.97 -9.01
CA TYR A 189 11.59 -2.87 -9.46
C TYR A 189 11.63 -1.69 -8.49
N VAL A 190 12.63 -0.83 -8.64
CA VAL A 190 12.84 0.40 -7.86
C VAL A 190 13.13 1.52 -8.82
N ASP A 191 12.25 2.55 -8.91
CA ASP A 191 12.38 3.58 -9.93
C ASP A 191 11.62 4.88 -9.60
N GLY A 192 11.94 5.94 -10.34
CA GLY A 192 11.35 7.26 -10.26
C GLY A 192 12.10 8.21 -9.32
N PRO A 193 11.74 9.51 -9.33
CA PRO A 193 12.39 10.50 -8.49
C PRO A 193 12.17 10.21 -6.99
N VAL A 194 13.26 10.33 -6.23
CA VAL A 194 13.23 10.24 -4.77
C VAL A 194 12.61 11.51 -4.20
N LEU A 195 11.73 11.37 -3.19
CA LEU A 195 11.05 12.50 -2.56
C LEU A 195 12.06 13.46 -1.92
N ASP A 196 11.99 14.72 -2.30
CA ASP A 196 12.56 15.82 -1.53
C ASP A 196 11.64 16.17 -0.36
N THR A 197 12.00 15.70 0.82
CA THR A 197 11.21 15.89 2.03
C THR A 197 11.18 17.32 2.53
N ALA A 198 12.11 18.17 2.10
CA ALA A 198 12.16 19.59 2.49
C ALA A 198 11.06 20.40 1.78
N THR A 199 10.74 20.06 0.52
CA THR A 199 9.82 20.84 -0.32
C THR A 199 8.51 20.16 -0.65
N CYS A 200 8.50 18.81 -0.73
CA CYS A 200 7.36 18.05 -1.24
C CYS A 200 6.71 17.12 -0.23
N ARG A 201 7.17 17.09 1.04
CA ARG A 201 6.60 16.22 2.07
C ARG A 201 5.10 16.47 2.27
N SER A 202 4.33 15.38 2.25
CA SER A 202 2.87 15.41 2.42
C SER A 202 2.35 14.00 2.77
N PHE A 203 1.04 13.84 2.94
CA PHE A 203 0.45 12.52 3.19
C PHE A 203 0.60 11.54 2.00
N VAL A 204 0.77 12.05 0.77
CA VAL A 204 1.09 11.25 -0.42
C VAL A 204 2.60 11.07 -0.64
N GLY A 205 3.43 11.41 0.36
CA GLY A 205 4.89 11.24 0.34
C GLY A 205 5.52 11.74 1.63
N MET A 206 5.84 10.82 2.55
CA MET A 206 6.38 11.14 3.87
C MET A 206 7.89 11.05 3.94
N HIS A 207 8.50 10.12 3.18
CA HIS A 207 9.89 9.70 3.36
C HIS A 207 10.69 9.86 2.05
N PRO A 208 12.02 9.98 2.13
CA PRO A 208 12.88 10.16 0.97
C PRO A 208 13.07 8.84 0.19
N VAL A 209 11.97 8.35 -0.40
CA VAL A 209 11.92 7.14 -1.22
C VAL A 209 11.47 7.48 -2.65
N PRO A 210 11.83 6.66 -3.67
CA PRO A 210 11.36 6.86 -5.04
C PRO A 210 9.86 6.58 -5.19
N ILE A 211 9.30 6.85 -6.36
CA ILE A 211 7.90 6.55 -6.67
C ILE A 211 7.60 5.08 -6.45
N VAL A 212 8.44 4.19 -6.99
CA VAL A 212 8.36 2.74 -6.74
C VAL A 212 9.57 2.35 -5.91
N TYR A 213 9.32 1.93 -4.68
CA TYR A 213 10.39 1.68 -3.70
C TYR A 213 10.79 0.21 -3.56
N GLY A 214 10.04 -0.72 -4.15
CA GLY A 214 10.40 -2.14 -4.26
C GLY A 214 10.53 -2.87 -2.91
N MET A 215 9.75 -2.52 -1.90
CA MET A 215 9.77 -3.12 -0.55
C MET A 215 8.38 -3.57 -0.16
N THR A 216 8.28 -4.59 0.69
CA THR A 216 7.01 -4.93 1.35
C THR A 216 6.68 -3.91 2.44
N ILE A 217 5.45 -3.93 2.95
CA ILE A 217 5.04 -3.03 4.04
C ILE A 217 5.83 -3.30 5.33
N GLY A 218 6.19 -4.57 5.59
CA GLY A 218 7.02 -4.97 6.73
C GLY A 218 8.46 -4.46 6.60
N GLU A 219 9.09 -4.62 5.42
CA GLU A 219 10.41 -4.06 5.13
C GLU A 219 10.41 -2.53 5.25
N TYR A 220 9.34 -1.89 4.81
CA TYR A 220 9.18 -0.44 4.93
C TYR A 220 9.09 0.01 6.40
N ALA A 221 8.40 -0.75 7.25
CA ALA A 221 8.35 -0.51 8.69
C ALA A 221 9.75 -0.60 9.34
N LEU A 222 10.55 -1.62 8.97
CA LEU A 222 11.93 -1.75 9.42
C LEU A 222 12.78 -0.54 9.00
N MET A 223 12.59 -0.03 7.77
CA MET A 223 13.29 1.15 7.27
C MET A 223 12.88 2.43 8.04
N ILE A 224 11.59 2.63 8.37
CA ILE A 224 11.14 3.77 9.17
C ILE A 224 11.90 3.83 10.50
N ASN A 225 12.04 2.70 11.21
CA ASN A 225 12.80 2.60 12.45
C ASN A 225 14.31 2.80 12.21
N GLY A 226 14.88 2.07 11.26
CA GLY A 226 16.32 2.04 11.01
C GLY A 226 16.90 3.37 10.53
N GLU A 227 16.16 4.08 9.68
CA GLU A 227 16.55 5.42 9.19
C GLU A 227 16.07 6.56 10.14
N ARG A 228 15.44 6.21 11.27
CA ARG A 228 14.96 7.16 12.29
C ARG A 228 14.01 8.22 11.72
N TRP A 229 13.06 7.80 10.90
CA TRP A 229 12.08 8.71 10.31
C TRP A 229 10.96 9.10 11.28
N ILE A 230 10.85 8.42 12.40
CA ILE A 230 10.07 8.79 13.58
C ILE A 230 11.04 9.14 14.73
N LYS A 231 10.56 9.95 15.68
CA LYS A 231 11.40 10.48 16.76
C LYS A 231 11.91 9.39 17.70
N ASP A 232 11.01 8.54 18.16
CA ASP A 232 11.30 7.47 19.11
C ASP A 232 11.24 6.12 18.37
N THR A 233 12.05 5.15 18.78
CA THR A 233 12.05 3.82 18.16
C THR A 233 10.78 3.07 18.53
N CYS A 234 10.05 2.58 17.53
CA CYS A 234 8.89 1.73 17.72
C CYS A 234 9.34 0.31 18.10
N ASP A 235 8.73 -0.27 19.14
CA ASP A 235 8.84 -1.72 19.43
C ASP A 235 8.09 -2.48 18.34
N LEU A 236 8.84 -2.93 17.31
CA LEU A 236 8.33 -3.43 16.05
C LEU A 236 8.66 -4.90 15.86
N THR A 237 7.63 -5.68 15.57
CA THR A 237 7.75 -7.05 15.07
C THR A 237 7.14 -7.14 13.68
N VAL A 238 7.83 -7.78 12.73
CA VAL A 238 7.30 -8.10 11.40
C VAL A 238 7.06 -9.60 11.31
N VAL A 239 5.80 -9.99 11.13
CA VAL A 239 5.44 -11.38 10.81
C VAL A 239 5.62 -11.57 9.31
N LYS A 240 6.62 -12.35 8.94
CA LYS A 240 7.01 -12.56 7.55
C LYS A 240 6.00 -13.41 6.78
N MET A 241 6.03 -13.24 5.47
CA MET A 241 5.40 -14.17 4.52
C MET A 241 6.26 -15.42 4.34
N ASP A 242 5.65 -16.54 4.01
CA ASP A 242 6.35 -17.73 3.54
C ASP A 242 6.35 -17.77 2.01
N ASN A 243 7.46 -18.21 1.45
CA ASN A 243 7.65 -18.42 0.00
C ASN A 243 7.33 -17.19 -0.87
N TYR A 244 7.50 -15.99 -0.33
CA TYR A 244 7.43 -14.76 -1.10
C TYR A 244 8.72 -14.53 -1.87
N HIS A 245 8.59 -14.31 -3.17
CA HIS A 245 9.67 -13.91 -4.06
C HIS A 245 9.34 -12.55 -4.68
N ARG A 246 10.25 -11.61 -4.55
CA ARG A 246 10.07 -10.21 -4.97
C ARG A 246 9.77 -10.08 -6.47
N ASP A 247 10.34 -10.96 -7.29
CA ASP A 247 10.20 -10.95 -8.74
C ASP A 247 8.92 -11.66 -9.23
N SER A 248 8.15 -12.27 -8.31
CA SER A 248 6.90 -12.93 -8.65
C SER A 248 5.77 -11.91 -8.75
N ILE A 249 4.93 -12.05 -9.78
CA ILE A 249 3.66 -11.34 -9.83
C ILE A 249 2.71 -12.00 -8.82
N TYR A 250 2.15 -11.19 -7.95
CA TYR A 250 1.14 -11.59 -7.01
C TYR A 250 -0.18 -10.91 -7.33
N GLU A 251 -1.18 -11.70 -7.69
CA GLU A 251 -2.53 -11.21 -7.89
C GLU A 251 -3.23 -11.05 -6.53
N LEU A 252 -3.65 -9.82 -6.22
CA LEU A 252 -4.27 -9.53 -4.94
C LEU A 252 -5.68 -10.12 -4.88
N PRO A 253 -6.02 -10.94 -3.85
CA PRO A 253 -7.34 -11.55 -3.74
C PRO A 253 -8.46 -10.54 -3.47
N VAL A 254 -8.09 -9.36 -2.98
CA VAL A 254 -9.01 -8.25 -2.70
C VAL A 254 -8.43 -6.97 -3.26
N ALA A 255 -9.21 -6.23 -4.03
CA ALA A 255 -8.81 -4.94 -4.57
C ALA A 255 -8.38 -3.97 -3.45
N PRO A 256 -7.16 -3.38 -3.54
CA PRO A 256 -6.62 -2.52 -2.48
C PRO A 256 -7.37 -1.19 -2.36
N SER A 257 -8.02 -0.75 -3.43
CA SER A 257 -8.89 0.43 -3.42
C SER A 257 -9.99 0.32 -4.47
N PRO A 258 -11.07 1.12 -4.39
CA PRO A 258 -12.14 1.13 -5.39
C PRO A 258 -11.66 1.48 -6.82
N ASN A 259 -10.49 2.11 -6.96
CA ASN A 259 -9.93 2.52 -8.23
C ASN A 259 -8.70 1.71 -8.67
N LEU A 260 -8.28 0.69 -7.91
CA LEU A 260 -7.24 -0.28 -8.31
C LEU A 260 -7.85 -1.67 -8.26
N ARG A 261 -8.65 -1.99 -9.30
CA ARG A 261 -9.58 -3.14 -9.26
C ARG A 261 -8.96 -4.45 -9.71
N ASN A 262 -7.85 -4.38 -10.45
CA ASN A 262 -7.17 -5.54 -11.04
C ASN A 262 -5.65 -5.34 -11.07
N ALA A 263 -4.91 -6.39 -11.37
CA ALA A 263 -3.45 -6.38 -11.40
C ALA A 263 -2.91 -5.39 -12.45
N HIS A 264 -3.59 -5.25 -13.58
CA HIS A 264 -3.18 -4.34 -14.66
C HIS A 264 -3.26 -2.88 -14.24
N ALA A 265 -4.36 -2.44 -13.63
CA ALA A 265 -4.50 -1.09 -13.08
C ALA A 265 -3.43 -0.81 -12.00
N ILE A 266 -3.12 -1.82 -11.15
CA ILE A 266 -2.08 -1.71 -10.12
C ILE A 266 -0.69 -1.52 -10.76
N ALA A 267 -0.38 -2.26 -11.82
CA ALA A 267 0.90 -2.13 -12.54
C ALA A 267 1.03 -0.80 -13.30
N LEU A 268 -0.06 -0.26 -13.84
CA LEU A 268 -0.10 1.06 -14.49
C LEU A 268 -0.07 2.23 -13.50
N TYR A 269 -0.53 2.02 -12.27
CA TYR A 269 -0.71 3.08 -11.27
C TYR A 269 0.54 3.94 -11.02
N PRO A 270 1.77 3.40 -10.91
CA PRO A 270 2.98 4.22 -10.76
C PRO A 270 3.14 5.28 -11.85
N ASN A 271 2.78 4.94 -13.09
CA ASN A 271 2.92 5.82 -14.26
C ASN A 271 1.75 6.79 -14.39
N LEU A 272 0.55 6.42 -13.93
CA LEU A 272 -0.67 7.18 -14.18
C LEU A 272 -1.10 8.08 -13.03
N CYS A 273 -0.68 7.80 -11.79
CA CYS A 273 -1.09 8.61 -10.64
C CYS A 273 -0.59 10.07 -10.73
N LEU A 274 0.51 10.33 -11.41
CA LEU A 274 1.00 11.71 -11.64
C LEU A 274 -0.03 12.60 -12.37
N PHE A 275 -0.90 11.99 -13.18
CA PHE A 275 -1.97 12.73 -13.87
C PHE A 275 -3.00 13.35 -12.92
N GLU A 276 -3.11 12.89 -11.68
CA GLU A 276 -3.98 13.51 -10.66
C GLU A 276 -3.52 14.93 -10.28
N GLY A 277 -2.26 15.27 -10.58
CA GLY A 277 -1.74 16.64 -10.50
C GLY A 277 -1.98 17.48 -11.77
N THR A 278 -2.76 16.97 -12.71
CA THR A 278 -3.05 17.61 -14.00
C THR A 278 -4.56 17.82 -14.23
N ASN A 279 -4.92 18.46 -15.33
CA ASN A 279 -6.31 18.57 -15.79
C ASN A 279 -6.76 17.37 -16.65
N CYS A 280 -6.00 16.28 -16.67
CA CYS A 280 -6.39 15.03 -17.31
C CYS A 280 -7.22 14.14 -16.37
N GLY A 281 -8.14 13.37 -16.92
CA GLY A 281 -8.83 12.30 -16.19
C GLY A 281 -8.04 11.00 -16.25
N VAL A 282 -8.11 10.17 -15.19
CA VAL A 282 -7.48 8.83 -15.11
C VAL A 282 -8.52 7.71 -15.00
N GLY A 283 -9.70 7.91 -15.59
CA GLY A 283 -10.76 6.90 -15.61
C GLY A 283 -11.52 6.71 -14.29
N ARG A 284 -11.30 7.55 -13.27
CA ARG A 284 -12.08 7.47 -12.01
C ARG A 284 -13.58 7.64 -12.30
N GLY A 285 -14.40 6.81 -11.63
CA GLY A 285 -15.85 6.81 -11.86
C GLY A 285 -16.30 6.01 -13.10
N THR A 286 -15.39 5.36 -13.81
CA THR A 286 -15.66 4.43 -14.91
C THR A 286 -15.33 2.99 -14.50
N ASP A 287 -15.50 2.03 -15.41
CA ASP A 287 -15.12 0.64 -15.18
C ASP A 287 -13.60 0.39 -15.27
N TYR A 288 -12.83 1.36 -15.79
CA TYR A 288 -11.39 1.23 -16.08
C TYR A 288 -10.55 2.34 -15.44
N PRO A 289 -10.63 2.55 -14.11
CA PRO A 289 -9.81 3.55 -13.44
C PRO A 289 -8.32 3.15 -13.49
N PHE A 290 -7.46 4.13 -13.83
CA PHE A 290 -6.01 3.95 -14.06
C PHE A 290 -5.64 3.00 -15.21
N GLU A 291 -6.55 2.82 -16.18
CA GLU A 291 -6.27 2.06 -17.41
C GLU A 291 -6.42 2.94 -18.67
N TRP A 292 -6.80 4.20 -18.52
CA TRP A 292 -6.81 5.19 -19.56
C TRP A 292 -6.62 6.62 -19.04
N VAL A 293 -6.18 7.52 -19.92
CA VAL A 293 -6.02 8.94 -19.61
C VAL A 293 -6.79 9.77 -20.61
N THR A 294 -7.54 10.77 -20.16
CA THR A 294 -8.35 11.63 -21.03
C THR A 294 -8.08 13.11 -20.79
N TYR A 295 -8.15 13.91 -21.87
CA TYR A 295 -8.17 15.36 -21.82
C TYR A 295 -9.05 15.90 -22.96
N GLY A 296 -10.22 16.40 -22.65
CA GLY A 296 -11.21 16.75 -23.69
C GLY A 296 -11.59 15.52 -24.51
N THR A 297 -11.31 15.55 -25.83
CA THR A 297 -11.51 14.41 -26.74
C THR A 297 -10.27 13.54 -26.92
N ASP A 298 -9.12 13.96 -26.40
CA ASP A 298 -7.90 13.17 -26.46
C ASP A 298 -7.94 12.04 -25.43
N THR A 299 -7.57 10.84 -25.87
CA THR A 299 -7.54 9.64 -25.02
C THR A 299 -6.24 8.87 -25.27
N LEU A 300 -5.62 8.41 -24.19
CA LEU A 300 -4.66 7.30 -24.20
C LEU A 300 -5.37 6.12 -23.58
N ASP A 301 -5.66 5.10 -24.37
CA ASP A 301 -6.28 3.85 -23.94
C ASP A 301 -5.18 2.84 -23.70
N LEU A 302 -5.02 2.42 -22.43
CA LEU A 302 -3.95 1.54 -22.00
C LEU A 302 -4.47 0.15 -21.56
N ARG A 303 -5.76 -0.12 -21.77
CA ARG A 303 -6.41 -1.37 -21.34
C ARG A 303 -5.80 -2.63 -21.97
N HIS A 304 -5.14 -2.48 -23.10
CA HIS A 304 -4.51 -3.56 -23.87
C HIS A 304 -2.99 -3.40 -23.98
N GLU A 305 -2.40 -2.44 -23.26
CA GLU A 305 -0.94 -2.29 -23.18
C GLU A 305 -0.38 -3.33 -22.23
N ALA A 306 0.82 -3.82 -22.52
CA ALA A 306 1.53 -4.68 -21.58
C ALA A 306 1.80 -3.94 -20.26
N ALA A 307 1.76 -4.65 -19.14
CA ALA A 307 2.11 -4.10 -17.84
C ALA A 307 3.54 -3.53 -17.87
N PRO A 308 3.77 -2.28 -17.41
CA PRO A 308 5.10 -1.69 -17.47
C PRO A 308 6.07 -2.42 -16.54
N ALA A 309 7.23 -2.78 -17.06
CA ALA A 309 8.33 -3.36 -16.28
C ALA A 309 9.14 -2.31 -15.49
N ALA A 310 8.88 -1.02 -15.71
CA ALA A 310 9.57 0.09 -15.07
C ALA A 310 8.68 1.34 -15.03
N PHE A 311 9.00 2.28 -14.15
CA PHE A 311 8.38 3.61 -14.16
C PHE A 311 8.79 4.37 -15.43
N SER A 312 7.83 4.99 -16.12
CA SER A 312 8.07 5.78 -17.33
C SER A 312 7.23 7.05 -17.32
N LEU A 313 7.80 8.12 -17.86
CA LEU A 313 7.13 9.38 -18.14
C LEU A 313 6.45 9.40 -19.52
N LYS A 314 6.57 8.33 -20.31
CA LYS A 314 6.06 8.24 -21.70
C LYS A 314 4.64 8.78 -21.83
N TYR A 315 3.71 8.29 -21.02
CA TYR A 315 2.30 8.68 -21.12
C TYR A 315 2.07 10.12 -20.68
N LEU A 316 2.76 10.55 -19.62
CA LEU A 316 2.67 11.91 -19.09
C LEU A 316 3.16 12.93 -20.13
N MET A 317 4.32 12.68 -20.73
CA MET A 317 4.94 13.55 -21.74
C MET A 317 4.12 13.57 -23.03
N GLU A 318 3.57 12.42 -23.43
CA GLU A 318 2.72 12.33 -24.62
C GLU A 318 1.44 13.17 -24.45
N MET A 319 0.75 13.04 -23.31
CA MET A 319 -0.44 13.85 -23.04
C MET A 319 -0.10 15.34 -22.87
N TYR A 320 1.04 15.66 -22.25
CA TYR A 320 1.51 17.04 -22.15
C TYR A 320 1.68 17.67 -23.54
N ARG A 321 2.29 16.96 -24.49
CA ARG A 321 2.47 17.39 -25.88
C ARG A 321 1.12 17.57 -26.58
N ARG A 322 0.18 16.63 -26.47
CA ARG A 322 -1.16 16.73 -27.08
C ARG A 322 -1.93 17.91 -26.52
N VAL A 323 -1.93 18.13 -25.22
CA VAL A 323 -2.57 19.28 -24.57
C VAL A 323 -1.93 20.61 -25.02
N GLY A 324 -0.60 20.67 -25.16
CA GLY A 324 0.11 21.83 -25.71
C GLY A 324 -0.36 22.20 -27.10
N THR A 325 -0.49 21.22 -28.00
CA THR A 325 -1.02 21.41 -29.37
C THR A 325 -2.46 21.95 -29.35
N ARG A 326 -3.32 21.34 -28.50
CA ARG A 326 -4.73 21.78 -28.36
C ARG A 326 -4.84 23.19 -27.82
N ARG A 327 -4.01 23.58 -26.85
CA ARG A 327 -3.99 24.95 -26.29
C ARG A 327 -3.53 26.01 -27.32
N ALA A 328 -2.60 25.62 -28.18
CA ALA A 328 -2.21 26.51 -29.31
C ALA A 328 -3.38 26.74 -30.26
N ALA A 329 -4.31 25.79 -30.38
CA ALA A 329 -5.48 25.89 -31.25
C ALA A 329 -6.73 26.53 -30.58
N SER A 330 -6.77 26.62 -29.23
CA SER A 330 -7.94 27.15 -28.50
C SER A 330 -7.52 27.81 -27.18
N ALA A 331 -7.86 29.09 -27.03
CA ALA A 331 -7.57 29.88 -25.83
C ALA A 331 -8.34 29.38 -24.57
N ASP A 332 -9.47 28.66 -24.75
CA ASP A 332 -10.30 28.15 -23.66
C ASP A 332 -9.79 26.82 -23.10
N ALA A 333 -8.80 26.19 -23.72
CA ALA A 333 -8.24 24.94 -23.25
C ALA A 333 -7.50 25.15 -21.91
N LYS A 334 -7.83 24.29 -20.91
CA LYS A 334 -7.19 24.32 -19.60
C LYS A 334 -5.69 24.03 -19.69
N PRO A 335 -4.85 24.58 -18.78
CA PRO A 335 -3.43 24.19 -18.72
C PRO A 335 -3.31 22.69 -18.39
N PHE A 336 -2.18 22.08 -18.75
CA PHE A 336 -1.95 20.67 -18.43
C PHE A 336 -1.89 20.45 -16.92
N PHE A 337 -0.98 21.13 -16.24
CA PHE A 337 -0.84 21.01 -14.78
C PHE A 337 -1.92 21.81 -14.04
N LEU A 338 -2.35 21.29 -12.89
CA LEU A 338 -3.20 22.04 -11.97
C LEU A 338 -2.46 23.28 -11.44
N LYS A 339 -3.21 24.31 -11.02
CA LYS A 339 -2.64 25.50 -10.37
C LYS A 339 -2.09 25.20 -8.98
N SER A 340 -2.56 24.11 -8.31
CA SER A 340 -2.04 23.67 -7.03
C SER A 340 -0.66 23.00 -7.21
N ASN A 341 0.08 22.86 -6.11
CA ASN A 341 1.34 22.11 -6.08
C ASN A 341 1.15 20.59 -5.89
N PHE A 342 -0.02 20.07 -6.29
CA PHE A 342 -0.31 18.64 -6.08
C PHE A 342 0.54 17.74 -6.97
N PHE A 343 0.83 18.19 -8.20
CA PHE A 343 1.75 17.48 -9.09
C PHE A 343 3.14 17.30 -8.45
N GLU A 344 3.69 18.37 -7.89
CA GLU A 344 5.00 18.38 -7.24
C GLU A 344 5.00 17.44 -6.01
N LYS A 345 3.91 17.38 -5.24
CA LYS A 345 3.76 16.43 -4.11
C LYS A 345 3.75 14.98 -4.58
N LEU A 346 3.06 14.67 -5.68
CA LEU A 346 3.06 13.33 -6.28
C LEU A 346 4.43 12.99 -6.88
N ALA A 347 5.01 13.89 -7.65
CA ALA A 347 6.34 13.72 -8.24
C ALA A 347 7.44 13.62 -7.18
N GLY A 348 7.26 14.28 -6.02
CA GLY A 348 8.22 14.32 -4.95
C GLY A 348 9.37 15.31 -5.18
N THR A 349 9.28 16.15 -6.20
CA THR A 349 10.28 17.15 -6.56
C THR A 349 9.62 18.33 -7.28
N LEU A 350 10.20 19.52 -7.13
CA LEU A 350 9.80 20.73 -7.86
C LEU A 350 10.32 20.73 -9.31
N ASP A 351 11.26 19.86 -9.64
CA ASP A 351 11.99 19.94 -10.91
C ASP A 351 11.27 19.20 -12.04
N LEU A 352 10.59 18.09 -11.77
CA LEU A 352 9.98 17.27 -12.83
C LEU A 352 9.04 18.08 -13.73
N ARG A 353 8.19 18.90 -13.15
CA ARG A 353 7.31 19.78 -13.92
C ARG A 353 8.09 20.75 -14.78
N ARG A 354 9.10 21.42 -14.22
CA ARG A 354 9.94 22.40 -14.93
C ARG A 354 10.69 21.74 -16.09
N GLN A 355 11.20 20.53 -15.90
CA GLN A 355 11.89 19.76 -16.92
C GLN A 355 10.97 19.38 -18.09
N ILE A 356 9.74 18.93 -17.80
CA ILE A 356 8.71 18.65 -18.81
C ILE A 356 8.34 19.94 -19.56
N GLU A 357 8.10 21.05 -18.85
CA GLU A 357 7.77 22.36 -19.44
C GLU A 357 8.94 22.91 -20.29
N ALA A 358 10.18 22.58 -19.94
CA ALA A 358 11.38 22.92 -20.72
C ALA A 358 11.62 22.02 -21.94
N GLY A 359 10.78 20.97 -22.12
CA GLY A 359 10.89 20.05 -23.26
C GLY A 359 12.08 19.08 -23.19
N MET A 360 12.58 18.80 -21.99
CA MET A 360 13.65 17.81 -21.81
C MET A 360 13.17 16.42 -22.23
N SER A 361 14.09 15.60 -22.73
CA SER A 361 13.81 14.19 -23.02
C SER A 361 13.59 13.38 -21.72
N GLU A 362 12.84 12.26 -21.78
CA GLU A 362 12.69 11.37 -20.62
C GLU A 362 14.05 10.87 -20.13
N ALA A 363 14.98 10.58 -21.03
CA ALA A 363 16.33 10.11 -20.68
C ALA A 363 17.10 11.16 -19.87
N ASP A 364 17.06 12.44 -20.29
CA ASP A 364 17.73 13.53 -19.59
C ASP A 364 17.08 13.79 -18.22
N ILE A 365 15.75 13.75 -18.15
CA ILE A 365 15.01 13.88 -16.89
C ILE A 365 15.41 12.75 -15.93
N ARG A 366 15.41 11.50 -16.38
CA ARG A 366 15.80 10.32 -15.58
C ARG A 366 17.23 10.43 -15.03
N ALA A 367 18.15 10.95 -15.85
CA ALA A 367 19.52 11.16 -15.41
C ALA A 367 19.64 12.08 -14.18
N THR A 368 18.70 13.01 -13.99
CA THR A 368 18.74 13.96 -12.87
C THR A 368 18.43 13.32 -11.52
N TRP A 369 17.60 12.28 -11.47
CA TRP A 369 17.26 11.60 -10.20
C TRP A 369 18.10 10.33 -9.95
N GLN A 370 18.88 9.87 -10.95
CA GLN A 370 19.65 8.62 -10.83
C GLN A 370 20.55 8.57 -9.59
N PRO A 371 21.33 9.63 -9.25
CA PRO A 371 22.20 9.59 -8.06
C PRO A 371 21.43 9.37 -6.75
N ALA A 372 20.26 10.00 -6.60
CA ALA A 372 19.41 9.82 -5.41
C ALA A 372 18.78 8.43 -5.38
N LEU A 373 18.38 7.91 -6.53
CA LEU A 373 17.84 6.57 -6.69
C LEU A 373 18.87 5.49 -6.33
N ASP A 374 20.12 5.64 -6.77
CA ASP A 374 21.21 4.71 -6.47
C ASP A 374 21.56 4.72 -4.96
N LYS A 375 21.54 5.91 -4.34
CA LYS A 375 21.69 6.02 -2.90
C LYS A 375 20.55 5.30 -2.16
N PHE A 376 19.31 5.49 -2.60
CA PHE A 376 18.16 4.81 -2.01
C PHE A 376 18.28 3.29 -2.14
N LYS A 377 18.64 2.77 -3.32
CA LYS A 377 18.82 1.32 -3.54
C LYS A 377 19.80 0.71 -2.53
N LYS A 378 20.92 1.36 -2.27
CA LYS A 378 21.90 0.92 -1.25
C LYS A 378 21.35 0.99 0.18
N THR A 379 20.56 2.02 0.49
CA THR A 379 19.94 2.14 1.82
C THR A 379 18.90 1.04 2.03
N ARG A 380 18.08 0.77 1.00
CA ARG A 380 17.02 -0.24 0.97
C ARG A 380 17.55 -1.65 1.30
N GLU A 381 18.71 -2.04 0.77
CA GLU A 381 19.31 -3.37 0.96
C GLU A 381 19.44 -3.79 2.43
N LYS A 382 19.60 -2.84 3.34
CA LYS A 382 19.72 -3.10 4.79
C LYS A 382 18.42 -3.65 5.43
N TYR A 383 17.29 -3.45 4.78
CA TYR A 383 15.96 -3.70 5.32
C TYR A 383 15.20 -4.80 4.59
N LEU A 384 15.80 -5.39 3.55
CA LEU A 384 15.21 -6.51 2.83
C LEU A 384 15.27 -7.77 3.69
N ILE A 385 14.14 -8.46 3.78
CA ILE A 385 13.99 -9.68 4.60
C ILE A 385 13.57 -10.89 3.75
N TYR A 386 13.44 -10.67 2.43
CA TYR A 386 13.14 -11.67 1.41
C TYR A 386 14.14 -11.61 0.27
#